data_9dda7f8e8cedb9e40c93eb0e28bae0ce
#
_entry.id   9dda7f8e8cedb9e40c93eb0e28bae0ce
#
_cell.length_a   1.000
_cell.length_b   1.000
_cell.length_c   1.000
_cell.angle_alpha   90.00
_cell.angle_beta   90.00
_cell.angle_gamma   90.00
#
_symmetry.space_group_name_H-M   'P 1'
#
loop_
_entity.id
_entity.type
_entity.pdbx_description
1 polymer ?
#
loop_
_entity_poly.entity_id
_entity_poly.type
_entity_poly.pdbx_seq_one_letter_code
_entity_poly.pdbx_strand_id
1 'polypeptide(L)'
;MPPPSLDFAPVPPLRSVPSGWLGRMHPNCLLRASTYMAAGVLAACPKVSEVKVWEPVSDAAPEARVERMRDEVAHILGACEHAREASTYSIEATADGQGAAAEADIIVTITPATKPIILDSWVRPGTHISCVGADMPGKQELASALVARAAVYVDDREQSVASGELEIPVAEGAITPEDIKAELGEVIAGAATGRSDDEQVTVFDTSGIAVQDLSASKIAYDRAVEAGLGTVVEL
;
A
#
# COMPACT_ATOMS: atom_id res chain seq x y z
N MET A 1 -9.54 29.69 11.62
CA MET A 1 -8.15 29.33 11.26
C MET A 1 -8.22 28.71 9.88
N PRO A 2 -7.39 29.10 8.90
CA PRO A 2 -7.28 28.38 7.65
C PRO A 2 -6.72 26.99 7.97
N PRO A 3 -7.10 25.94 7.21
CA PRO A 3 -6.52 24.60 7.37
C PRO A 3 -5.01 24.65 7.13
N PRO A 4 -4.23 23.80 7.81
CA PRO A 4 -2.80 23.74 7.57
C PRO A 4 -2.53 23.46 6.09
N SER A 5 -1.63 24.22 5.48
CA SER A 5 -1.14 23.94 4.13
C SER A 5 -0.48 22.55 4.15
N LEU A 6 -1.09 21.61 3.43
CA LEU A 6 -0.42 20.34 3.15
C LEU A 6 0.70 20.64 2.13
N ASP A 7 1.90 20.88 2.63
CA ASP A 7 3.09 20.94 1.79
C ASP A 7 3.39 19.52 1.29
N PHE A 8 2.78 19.17 0.17
CA PHE A 8 3.19 17.96 -0.55
C PHE A 8 4.57 18.19 -1.17
N ALA A 9 5.50 17.31 -0.87
CA ALA A 9 6.80 17.28 -1.51
C ALA A 9 6.66 17.33 -3.04
N PRO A 10 7.49 18.12 -3.74
CA PRO A 10 7.46 18.17 -5.20
C PRO A 10 7.70 16.75 -5.77
N VAL A 11 6.76 16.25 -6.57
CA VAL A 11 6.98 15.04 -7.36
C VAL A 11 8.07 15.32 -8.37
N PRO A 12 9.11 14.49 -8.50
CA PRO A 12 10.18 14.71 -9.47
C PRO A 12 9.61 14.80 -10.89
N PRO A 13 10.26 15.56 -11.80
CA PRO A 13 9.80 15.71 -13.17
C PRO A 13 9.70 14.33 -13.84
N LEU A 14 8.52 13.99 -14.31
CA LEU A 14 8.29 12.80 -15.14
C LEU A 14 9.17 12.91 -16.40
N ARG A 15 10.27 12.19 -16.45
CA ARG A 15 10.99 12.00 -17.71
C ARG A 15 10.08 11.18 -18.63
N SER A 16 9.97 11.61 -19.88
CA SER A 16 9.11 11.11 -20.95
C SER A 16 8.63 9.67 -20.79
N VAL A 17 7.31 9.51 -20.61
CA VAL A 17 6.65 8.20 -20.68
C VAL A 17 6.74 7.71 -22.11
N PRO A 18 7.34 6.54 -22.40
CA PRO A 18 7.36 6.01 -23.76
C PRO A 18 5.95 5.80 -24.29
N SER A 19 5.69 6.15 -25.54
CA SER A 19 4.40 6.15 -26.23
C SER A 19 3.71 4.79 -26.39
N GLY A 20 4.17 3.73 -25.72
CA GLY A 20 3.58 2.38 -25.70
C GLY A 20 2.74 2.04 -24.47
N TRP A 21 2.44 2.98 -23.59
CA TRP A 21 1.86 2.73 -22.26
C TRP A 21 0.34 2.78 -22.15
N LEU A 22 -0.33 3.23 -23.18
CA LEU A 22 -1.79 3.27 -23.23
C LEU A 22 -2.31 2.00 -23.92
N GLY A 23 -2.69 0.98 -23.16
CA GLY A 23 -3.55 -0.06 -23.72
C GLY A 23 -3.33 -1.52 -23.37
N ARG A 24 -2.44 -1.90 -22.43
CA ARG A 24 -2.43 -3.27 -21.91
C ARG A 24 -2.24 -3.24 -20.40
N MET A 25 -3.21 -3.76 -19.65
CA MET A 25 -2.97 -4.22 -18.29
C MET A 25 -1.88 -5.30 -18.36
N HIS A 26 -0.66 -4.91 -18.06
CA HIS A 26 0.49 -5.81 -18.11
C HIS A 26 0.49 -6.64 -16.83
N PRO A 27 0.91 -7.93 -16.87
CA PRO A 27 1.11 -8.77 -15.66
C PRO A 27 2.03 -8.14 -14.60
N ASN A 28 2.73 -7.07 -14.93
CA ASN A 28 3.63 -6.31 -14.06
C ASN A 28 2.94 -5.19 -13.24
N CYS A 29 1.62 -5.08 -13.24
CA CYS A 29 0.93 -4.02 -12.48
C CYS A 29 1.16 -4.20 -10.97
N LEU A 30 1.05 -5.42 -10.47
CA LEU A 30 1.31 -5.78 -9.08
C LEU A 30 2.75 -5.54 -8.65
N LEU A 31 3.72 -5.79 -9.53
CA LEU A 31 5.13 -5.50 -9.25
C LEU A 31 5.38 -4.00 -9.04
N ARG A 32 4.75 -3.16 -9.87
CA ARG A 32 4.89 -1.71 -9.72
C ARG A 32 4.25 -1.21 -8.46
N ALA A 33 3.05 -1.67 -8.14
CA ALA A 33 2.38 -1.27 -6.92
C ALA A 33 3.21 -1.67 -5.68
N SER A 34 3.75 -2.89 -5.61
CA SER A 34 4.64 -3.32 -4.52
C SER A 34 5.92 -2.49 -4.43
N THR A 35 6.50 -2.07 -5.57
CA THR A 35 7.66 -1.19 -5.60
C THR A 35 7.37 0.18 -5.02
N TYR A 36 6.24 0.79 -5.39
CA TYR A 36 5.82 2.09 -4.84
C TYR A 36 5.48 1.99 -3.36
N MET A 37 4.84 0.90 -2.92
CA MET A 37 4.56 0.67 -1.50
C MET A 37 5.85 0.52 -0.68
N ALA A 38 6.83 -0.26 -1.16
CA ALA A 38 8.13 -0.39 -0.49
C ALA A 38 8.87 0.96 -0.41
N ALA A 39 8.90 1.73 -1.51
CA ALA A 39 9.50 3.05 -1.52
C ALA A 39 8.80 4.01 -0.55
N GLY A 40 7.45 3.98 -0.49
CA GLY A 40 6.66 4.77 0.45
C GLY A 40 6.96 4.43 1.90
N VAL A 41 7.00 3.14 2.24
CA VAL A 41 7.36 2.68 3.59
C VAL A 41 8.77 3.12 3.97
N LEU A 42 9.76 2.92 3.10
CA LEU A 42 11.15 3.32 3.36
C LEU A 42 11.29 4.84 3.51
N ALA A 43 10.55 5.62 2.73
CA ALA A 43 10.54 7.08 2.85
C ALA A 43 9.88 7.57 4.14
N ALA A 44 8.75 6.96 4.53
CA ALA A 44 7.97 7.36 5.69
C ALA A 44 8.53 6.81 7.02
N CYS A 45 9.17 5.63 6.98
CA CYS A 45 9.65 4.91 8.15
C CYS A 45 11.18 4.71 8.08
N PRO A 46 11.99 5.72 8.44
CA PRO A 46 13.45 5.67 8.26
C PRO A 46 14.17 4.63 9.13
N LYS A 47 13.46 3.96 10.04
CA LYS A 47 13.99 2.84 10.84
C LYS A 47 13.87 1.48 10.14
N VAL A 48 13.09 1.40 9.04
CA VAL A 48 12.99 0.17 8.26
C VAL A 48 14.31 -0.03 7.52
N SER A 49 14.98 -1.14 7.77
CA SER A 49 16.29 -1.46 7.21
C SER A 49 16.29 -2.73 6.34
N GLU A 50 15.22 -3.51 6.38
CA GLU A 50 15.09 -4.74 5.60
C GLU A 50 13.69 -4.85 4.98
N VAL A 51 13.63 -5.23 3.71
CA VAL A 51 12.38 -5.54 2.99
C VAL A 51 12.49 -6.96 2.44
N LYS A 52 11.63 -7.85 2.92
CA LYS A 52 11.51 -9.22 2.38
C LYS A 52 10.34 -9.27 1.40
N VAL A 53 10.59 -9.78 0.21
CA VAL A 53 9.58 -9.92 -0.85
C VAL A 53 9.23 -11.39 -1.00
N TRP A 54 7.98 -11.72 -0.74
CA TRP A 54 7.42 -13.05 -0.89
C TRP A 54 6.32 -13.07 -1.96
N GLU A 55 6.31 -14.08 -2.81
CA GLU A 55 5.34 -14.25 -3.88
C GLU A 55 4.61 -15.59 -3.74
N PRO A 56 3.44 -15.61 -3.07
CA PRO A 56 2.71 -16.86 -2.80
C PRO A 56 1.86 -17.37 -3.98
N VAL A 57 1.65 -16.55 -5.01
CA VAL A 57 0.59 -16.78 -6.02
C VAL A 57 1.16 -17.06 -7.42
N SER A 58 2.44 -16.87 -7.65
CA SER A 58 3.05 -17.11 -8.98
C SER A 58 4.34 -17.91 -8.93
N ASP A 59 4.57 -18.73 -9.97
CA ASP A 59 5.81 -19.50 -10.16
C ASP A 59 6.95 -18.67 -10.78
N ALA A 60 6.79 -17.35 -10.89
CA ALA A 60 7.81 -16.47 -11.45
C ALA A 60 9.01 -16.37 -10.50
N ALA A 61 10.24 -16.48 -11.04
CA ALA A 61 11.47 -16.36 -10.27
C ALA A 61 11.52 -15.03 -9.51
N PRO A 62 11.44 -15.04 -8.17
CA PRO A 62 11.34 -13.84 -7.36
C PRO A 62 12.60 -12.95 -7.43
N GLU A 63 13.77 -13.53 -7.72
CA GLU A 63 15.05 -12.83 -7.73
C GLU A 63 15.12 -11.75 -8.81
N ALA A 64 14.72 -12.06 -10.06
CA ALA A 64 14.70 -11.08 -11.15
C ALA A 64 13.71 -9.95 -10.92
N ARG A 65 12.66 -10.21 -10.14
CA ARG A 65 11.68 -9.21 -9.72
C ARG A 65 12.27 -8.29 -8.66
N VAL A 66 12.92 -8.85 -7.66
CA VAL A 66 13.59 -8.11 -6.58
C VAL A 66 14.71 -7.24 -7.12
N GLU A 67 15.49 -7.69 -8.09
CA GLU A 67 16.55 -6.90 -8.72
C GLU A 67 15.97 -5.62 -9.36
N ARG A 68 14.91 -5.75 -10.17
CA ARG A 68 14.21 -4.58 -10.73
C ARG A 68 13.61 -3.68 -9.67
N MET A 69 13.03 -4.27 -8.62
CA MET A 69 12.46 -3.52 -7.51
C MET A 69 13.51 -2.67 -6.78
N ARG A 70 14.72 -3.19 -6.58
CA ARG A 70 15.84 -2.45 -5.98
C ARG A 70 16.18 -1.20 -6.78
N ASP A 71 16.33 -1.35 -8.10
CA ASP A 71 16.66 -0.23 -9.00
C ASP A 71 15.55 0.83 -9.02
N GLU A 72 14.29 0.40 -9.11
CA GLU A 72 13.14 1.31 -9.13
C GLU A 72 12.96 2.03 -7.78
N VAL A 73 13.08 1.32 -6.64
CA VAL A 73 13.00 1.91 -5.30
C VAL A 73 14.12 2.93 -5.10
N ALA A 74 15.36 2.59 -5.47
CA ALA A 74 16.49 3.52 -5.37
C ALA A 74 16.25 4.78 -6.22
N HIS A 75 15.69 4.61 -7.43
CA HIS A 75 15.33 5.74 -8.29
C HIS A 75 14.24 6.62 -7.67
N ILE A 76 13.18 6.04 -7.12
CA ILE A 76 12.07 6.77 -6.48
C ILE A 76 12.58 7.53 -5.26
N LEU A 77 13.35 6.89 -4.37
CA LEU A 77 13.90 7.53 -3.18
C LEU A 77 14.91 8.62 -3.52
N GLY A 78 15.76 8.42 -4.52
CA GLY A 78 16.71 9.42 -5.00
C GLY A 78 16.06 10.64 -5.64
N ALA A 79 14.83 10.52 -6.11
CA ALA A 79 14.04 11.61 -6.66
C ALA A 79 13.15 12.32 -5.61
N CYS A 80 13.06 11.77 -4.41
CA CYS A 80 12.23 12.30 -3.32
C CYS A 80 13.07 13.22 -2.43
N GLU A 81 12.87 14.53 -2.52
CA GLU A 81 13.61 15.54 -1.70
C GLU A 81 13.40 15.34 -0.18
N HIS A 82 12.33 14.66 0.20
CA HIS A 82 12.00 14.36 1.59
C HIS A 82 12.34 12.92 2.00
N ALA A 83 12.85 12.09 1.09
CA ALA A 83 13.47 10.85 1.48
C ALA A 83 14.71 11.25 2.29
N ARG A 84 14.56 11.23 3.63
CA ARG A 84 15.67 11.42 4.55
C ARG A 84 16.81 10.52 4.09
N GLU A 85 18.04 10.96 4.32
CA GLU A 85 19.25 10.18 4.02
C GLU A 85 18.95 8.72 4.29
N ALA A 86 18.76 7.96 3.22
CA ALA A 86 18.23 6.61 3.29
C ALA A 86 19.18 5.81 4.16
N SER A 87 18.71 5.41 5.35
CA SER A 87 19.37 4.40 6.11
C SER A 87 19.66 3.25 5.15
N THR A 88 20.82 2.64 5.23
CA THR A 88 21.17 1.48 4.43
C THR A 88 20.06 0.45 4.58
N TYR A 89 19.35 0.14 3.50
CA TYR A 89 18.28 -0.86 3.48
C TYR A 89 18.65 -1.99 2.53
N SER A 90 18.11 -3.18 2.79
CA SER A 90 18.16 -4.31 1.86
C SER A 90 16.75 -4.65 1.34
N ILE A 91 16.67 -5.18 0.12
CA ILE A 91 15.45 -5.76 -0.44
C ILE A 91 15.82 -7.15 -0.93
N GLU A 92 15.18 -8.17 -0.39
CA GLU A 92 15.53 -9.56 -0.64
C GLU A 92 14.31 -10.41 -0.95
N ALA A 93 14.46 -11.38 -1.84
CA ALA A 93 13.45 -12.40 -2.07
C ALA A 93 13.49 -13.44 -0.96
N THR A 94 12.32 -13.93 -0.55
CA THR A 94 12.21 -15.06 0.36
C THR A 94 11.20 -16.09 -0.14
N ALA A 95 11.46 -17.36 0.09
CA ALA A 95 10.49 -18.43 -0.09
C ALA A 95 9.72 -18.74 1.21
N ASP A 96 10.20 -18.23 2.36
CA ASP A 96 9.59 -18.42 3.67
C ASP A 96 8.71 -17.21 4.03
N GLY A 97 7.46 -17.24 3.53
CA GLY A 97 6.48 -16.21 3.85
C GLY A 97 6.06 -16.19 5.32
N GLN A 98 6.00 -17.35 5.97
CA GLN A 98 5.67 -17.45 7.38
C GLN A 98 6.75 -16.82 8.25
N GLY A 99 8.02 -17.18 8.04
CA GLY A 99 9.13 -16.60 8.79
C GLY A 99 9.25 -15.10 8.56
N ALA A 100 9.08 -14.64 7.31
CA ALA A 100 9.07 -13.22 7.00
C ALA A 100 7.95 -12.47 7.72
N ALA A 101 6.72 -13.02 7.74
CA ALA A 101 5.59 -12.39 8.43
C ALA A 101 5.77 -12.36 9.96
N ALA A 102 6.37 -13.42 10.53
CA ALA A 102 6.60 -13.53 11.96
C ALA A 102 7.61 -12.51 12.51
N GLU A 103 8.55 -12.08 11.69
CA GLU A 103 9.58 -11.09 12.03
C GLU A 103 9.20 -9.65 11.69
N ALA A 104 8.20 -9.46 10.81
CA ALA A 104 7.87 -8.16 10.26
C ALA A 104 7.26 -7.20 11.29
N ASP A 105 7.69 -5.94 11.25
CA ASP A 105 7.00 -4.80 11.87
C ASP A 105 5.88 -4.27 11.00
N ILE A 106 6.07 -4.33 9.68
CA ILE A 106 5.12 -3.87 8.67
C ILE A 106 4.96 -4.96 7.61
N ILE A 107 3.73 -5.35 7.34
CA ILE A 107 3.36 -6.26 6.25
C ILE A 107 2.55 -5.48 5.23
N VAL A 108 2.88 -5.62 3.94
CA VAL A 108 2.07 -5.09 2.84
C VAL A 108 1.62 -6.26 1.98
N THR A 109 0.31 -6.45 1.87
CA THR A 109 -0.26 -7.44 0.97
C THR A 109 -0.81 -6.75 -0.27
N ILE A 110 -0.45 -7.28 -1.44
CA ILE A 110 -0.84 -6.72 -2.74
C ILE A 110 -0.91 -7.82 -3.79
N THR A 111 -1.77 -8.80 -3.57
CA THR A 111 -1.91 -9.98 -4.42
C THR A 111 -3.34 -10.14 -4.94
N PRO A 112 -3.57 -10.92 -6.01
CA PRO A 112 -4.92 -11.25 -6.46
C PRO A 112 -5.52 -12.44 -5.69
N ALA A 113 -5.06 -12.73 -4.47
CA ALA A 113 -5.48 -13.89 -3.71
C ALA A 113 -6.98 -13.87 -3.40
N THR A 114 -7.61 -15.03 -3.48
CA THR A 114 -9.03 -15.27 -3.12
C THR A 114 -9.15 -16.18 -1.90
N LYS A 115 -8.01 -16.39 -1.21
CA LYS A 115 -7.92 -17.14 0.05
C LYS A 115 -6.80 -16.55 0.87
N PRO A 116 -6.90 -16.60 2.20
CA PRO A 116 -5.88 -16.04 3.08
C PRO A 116 -4.47 -16.55 2.78
N ILE A 117 -3.56 -15.61 2.61
CA ILE A 117 -2.11 -15.85 2.45
C ILE A 117 -1.33 -15.49 3.71
N ILE A 118 -1.90 -14.64 4.59
CA ILE A 118 -1.35 -14.33 5.90
C ILE A 118 -2.28 -14.90 6.97
N LEU A 119 -1.75 -15.81 7.78
CA LEU A 119 -2.50 -16.45 8.86
C LEU A 119 -2.33 -15.71 10.18
N ASP A 120 -3.34 -15.80 11.05
CA ASP A 120 -3.32 -15.16 12.36
C ASP A 120 -2.10 -15.55 13.20
N SER A 121 -1.76 -16.83 13.20
CA SER A 121 -0.63 -17.38 13.98
C SER A 121 0.75 -16.92 13.49
N TRP A 122 0.84 -16.28 12.34
CA TRP A 122 2.10 -15.78 11.79
C TRP A 122 2.43 -14.38 12.27
N VAL A 123 1.43 -13.62 12.71
CA VAL A 123 1.56 -12.18 12.97
C VAL A 123 1.74 -11.93 14.47
N ARG A 124 2.88 -11.34 14.82
CA ARG A 124 3.21 -10.97 16.19
C ARG A 124 2.49 -9.70 16.66
N PRO A 125 2.35 -9.48 17.98
CA PRO A 125 1.91 -8.20 18.51
C PRO A 125 2.71 -7.02 17.95
N GLY A 126 2.07 -5.87 17.81
CA GLY A 126 2.69 -4.64 17.33
C GLY A 126 2.83 -4.52 15.80
N THR A 127 2.55 -5.57 15.03
CA THR A 127 2.64 -5.53 13.58
C THR A 127 1.57 -4.60 12.97
N HIS A 128 1.97 -3.82 11.97
CA HIS A 128 1.04 -3.11 11.07
C HIS A 128 0.88 -3.85 9.75
N ILE A 129 -0.36 -3.99 9.26
CA ILE A 129 -0.65 -4.65 7.98
C ILE A 129 -1.40 -3.68 7.09
N SER A 130 -0.86 -3.41 5.90
CA SER A 130 -1.53 -2.64 4.85
C SER A 130 -2.02 -3.58 3.75
N CYS A 131 -3.34 -3.70 3.59
CA CYS A 131 -3.99 -4.56 2.61
C CYS A 131 -4.32 -3.73 1.37
N VAL A 132 -3.76 -4.11 0.22
CA VAL A 132 -3.90 -3.38 -1.05
C VAL A 132 -4.46 -4.29 -2.16
N GLY A 133 -4.43 -5.60 -1.96
CA GLY A 133 -4.76 -6.56 -3.02
C GLY A 133 -6.24 -6.88 -3.16
N ALA A 134 -7.04 -6.70 -2.11
CA ALA A 134 -8.47 -6.97 -2.12
C ALA A 134 -9.25 -5.74 -2.59
N ASP A 135 -9.38 -5.58 -3.91
CA ASP A 135 -10.03 -4.45 -4.58
C ASP A 135 -11.29 -4.86 -5.38
N MET A 136 -11.73 -6.11 -5.23
CA MET A 136 -12.91 -6.68 -5.90
C MET A 136 -13.55 -7.75 -5.03
N PRO A 137 -14.88 -7.98 -5.17
CA PRO A 137 -15.58 -9.01 -4.41
C PRO A 137 -14.94 -10.40 -4.53
N GLY A 138 -14.90 -11.12 -3.41
CA GLY A 138 -14.36 -12.48 -3.31
C GLY A 138 -12.83 -12.57 -3.19
N LYS A 139 -12.11 -11.45 -3.09
CA LYS A 139 -10.70 -11.44 -2.75
C LYS A 139 -10.49 -11.43 -1.25
N GLN A 140 -9.41 -12.08 -0.81
CA GLN A 140 -9.02 -12.13 0.60
C GLN A 140 -7.53 -12.45 0.71
N GLU A 141 -6.80 -11.64 1.45
CA GLU A 141 -5.37 -11.84 1.71
C GLU A 141 -5.09 -12.25 3.16
N LEU A 142 -5.91 -11.79 4.13
CA LEU A 142 -5.76 -12.09 5.56
C LEU A 142 -6.76 -13.13 6.04
N ALA A 143 -6.37 -13.96 6.99
CA ALA A 143 -7.32 -14.81 7.70
C ALA A 143 -8.31 -13.96 8.51
N SER A 144 -9.62 -14.30 8.47
CA SER A 144 -10.67 -13.57 9.20
C SER A 144 -10.38 -13.48 10.71
N ALA A 145 -9.74 -14.48 11.30
CA ALA A 145 -9.31 -14.45 12.70
C ALA A 145 -8.26 -13.36 12.99
N LEU A 146 -7.36 -13.09 12.03
CA LEU A 146 -6.37 -12.02 12.15
C LEU A 146 -7.06 -10.64 12.10
N VAL A 147 -8.00 -10.46 11.16
CA VAL A 147 -8.79 -9.23 11.05
C VAL A 147 -9.59 -8.99 12.33
N ALA A 148 -10.21 -10.04 12.89
CA ALA A 148 -11.04 -9.95 14.11
C ALA A 148 -10.27 -9.48 15.36
N ARG A 149 -8.98 -9.79 15.48
CA ARG A 149 -8.19 -9.32 16.63
C ARG A 149 -7.46 -8.00 16.41
N ALA A 150 -7.41 -7.52 15.19
CA ALA A 150 -6.72 -6.28 14.85
C ALA A 150 -7.58 -5.04 15.08
N ALA A 151 -6.93 -3.90 15.26
CA ALA A 151 -7.59 -2.61 15.12
C ALA A 151 -7.64 -2.26 13.64
N VAL A 152 -8.84 -2.28 13.07
CA VAL A 152 -9.07 -2.11 11.63
C VAL A 152 -9.35 -0.66 11.30
N TYR A 153 -8.63 -0.14 10.32
CA TYR A 153 -8.80 1.16 9.69
C TYR A 153 -9.01 0.98 8.20
N VAL A 154 -9.72 1.88 7.56
CA VAL A 154 -10.09 1.77 6.13
C VAL A 154 -9.92 3.11 5.42
N ASP A 155 -9.91 3.09 4.09
CA ASP A 155 -10.03 4.30 3.29
C ASP A 155 -11.51 4.71 3.12
N ASP A 156 -12.43 3.75 2.98
CA ASP A 156 -13.87 3.95 2.91
C ASP A 156 -14.60 2.74 3.52
N ARG A 157 -15.52 3.00 4.48
CA ARG A 157 -16.20 1.92 5.23
C ARG A 157 -17.11 1.09 4.36
N GLU A 158 -17.90 1.72 3.49
CA GLU A 158 -18.89 1.02 2.67
C GLU A 158 -18.17 0.15 1.63
N GLN A 159 -17.14 0.69 1.00
CA GLN A 159 -16.39 -0.02 -0.03
C GLN A 159 -15.58 -1.17 0.54
N SER A 160 -14.89 -0.99 1.67
CA SER A 160 -14.11 -2.03 2.33
C SER A 160 -14.96 -3.26 2.73
N VAL A 161 -16.20 -3.01 3.18
CA VAL A 161 -17.15 -4.09 3.52
C VAL A 161 -17.75 -4.73 2.27
N ALA A 162 -17.94 -3.97 1.19
CA ALA A 162 -18.60 -4.45 -0.02
C ALA A 162 -17.66 -5.22 -0.98
N SER A 163 -16.36 -4.88 -1.00
CA SER A 163 -15.41 -5.41 -1.99
C SER A 163 -13.94 -5.34 -1.54
N GLY A 164 -13.64 -4.92 -0.31
CA GLY A 164 -12.30 -4.87 0.26
C GLY A 164 -11.93 -6.11 1.06
N GLU A 165 -10.86 -6.04 1.81
CA GLU A 165 -10.38 -7.13 2.68
C GLU A 165 -11.40 -7.52 3.77
N LEU A 166 -12.37 -6.64 4.06
CA LEU A 166 -13.38 -6.87 5.11
C LEU A 166 -14.63 -7.59 4.63
N GLU A 167 -14.86 -7.73 3.31
CA GLU A 167 -16.05 -8.39 2.75
C GLU A 167 -16.27 -9.79 3.35
N ILE A 168 -15.26 -10.64 3.25
CA ILE A 168 -15.35 -12.04 3.71
C ILE A 168 -15.41 -12.13 5.24
N PRO A 169 -14.54 -11.47 6.02
CA PRO A 169 -14.64 -11.45 7.48
C PRO A 169 -16.01 -11.00 8.02
N VAL A 170 -16.65 -10.00 7.38
CA VAL A 170 -18.01 -9.56 7.73
C VAL A 170 -19.04 -10.62 7.35
N ALA A 171 -18.96 -11.20 6.15
CA ALA A 171 -19.88 -12.23 5.71
C ALA A 171 -19.80 -13.51 6.58
N GLU A 172 -18.64 -13.85 7.10
CA GLU A 172 -18.42 -14.96 8.03
C GLU A 172 -18.84 -14.62 9.49
N GLY A 173 -19.14 -13.36 9.79
CA GLY A 173 -19.43 -12.90 11.14
C GLY A 173 -18.22 -12.85 12.07
N ALA A 174 -17.02 -12.83 11.54
CA ALA A 174 -15.78 -12.67 12.31
C ALA A 174 -15.63 -11.25 12.86
N ILE A 175 -16.10 -10.24 12.12
CA ILE A 175 -16.26 -8.84 12.52
C ILE A 175 -17.61 -8.31 12.05
N THR A 176 -17.97 -7.12 12.54
CA THR A 176 -19.08 -6.32 12.03
C THR A 176 -18.57 -4.97 11.50
N PRO A 177 -19.33 -4.24 10.68
CA PRO A 177 -18.92 -2.91 10.23
C PRO A 177 -18.64 -1.92 11.38
N GLU A 178 -19.26 -2.12 12.54
CA GLU A 178 -19.08 -1.30 13.75
C GLU A 178 -17.71 -1.55 14.43
N ASP A 179 -17.03 -2.64 14.12
CA ASP A 179 -15.70 -2.95 14.65
C ASP A 179 -14.60 -2.13 13.95
N ILE A 180 -14.89 -1.55 12.78
CA ILE A 180 -14.00 -0.63 12.07
C ILE A 180 -13.76 0.60 12.95
N LYS A 181 -12.49 0.85 13.32
CA LYS A 181 -12.12 1.93 14.24
C LYS A 181 -12.36 3.30 13.63
N ALA A 182 -11.84 3.53 12.43
CA ALA A 182 -11.96 4.82 11.74
C ALA A 182 -11.62 4.68 10.25
N GLU A 183 -12.03 5.68 9.49
CA GLU A 183 -11.43 5.97 8.19
C GLU A 183 -10.10 6.71 8.37
N LEU A 184 -9.16 6.49 7.47
CA LEU A 184 -7.84 7.13 7.53
C LEU A 184 -7.94 8.66 7.56
N GLY A 185 -8.90 9.22 6.81
CA GLY A 185 -9.19 10.66 6.80
C GLY A 185 -9.57 11.21 8.18
N GLU A 186 -10.33 10.46 8.97
CA GLU A 186 -10.71 10.83 10.34
C GLU A 186 -9.49 10.87 11.27
N VAL A 187 -8.58 9.88 11.11
CA VAL A 187 -7.33 9.81 11.89
C VAL A 187 -6.42 11.00 11.54
N ILE A 188 -6.24 11.28 10.24
CA ILE A 188 -5.40 12.41 9.77
C ILE A 188 -5.96 13.75 10.26
N ALA A 189 -7.28 13.91 10.24
CA ALA A 189 -7.96 15.11 10.73
C ALA A 189 -7.96 15.25 12.27
N GLY A 190 -7.52 14.22 13.00
CA GLY A 190 -7.53 14.18 14.46
C GLY A 190 -8.94 13.98 15.06
N ALA A 191 -9.90 13.55 14.23
CA ALA A 191 -11.27 13.23 14.67
C ALA A 191 -11.37 11.82 15.28
N ALA A 192 -10.45 10.94 14.94
CA ALA A 192 -10.33 9.61 15.49
C ALA A 192 -8.89 9.31 15.93
N THR A 193 -8.74 8.37 16.88
CA THR A 193 -7.43 7.93 17.35
C THR A 193 -6.92 6.77 16.49
N GLY A 194 -5.66 6.85 16.06
CA GLY A 194 -4.98 5.75 15.40
C GLY A 194 -4.53 4.66 16.39
N ARG A 195 -3.35 4.06 16.15
CA ARG A 195 -2.75 3.04 17.05
C ARG A 195 -2.69 3.57 18.48
N SER A 196 -3.12 2.76 19.44
CA SER A 196 -3.22 3.14 20.85
C SER A 196 -2.02 2.68 21.70
N ASP A 197 -1.34 1.61 21.30
CA ASP A 197 -0.18 1.05 21.99
C ASP A 197 0.73 0.25 21.05
N ASP A 198 1.92 -0.09 21.51
CA ASP A 198 2.95 -0.75 20.70
C ASP A 198 2.69 -2.25 20.47
N GLU A 199 1.82 -2.88 21.26
CA GLU A 199 1.44 -4.29 21.11
C GLU A 199 0.23 -4.48 20.18
N GLN A 200 -0.48 -3.41 19.89
CA GLN A 200 -1.69 -3.47 19.05
C GLN A 200 -1.34 -3.88 17.62
N VAL A 201 -1.96 -4.95 17.11
CA VAL A 201 -1.95 -5.25 15.69
C VAL A 201 -2.93 -4.32 14.99
N THR A 202 -2.48 -3.66 13.94
CA THR A 202 -3.32 -2.76 13.14
C THR A 202 -3.41 -3.24 11.72
N VAL A 203 -4.61 -3.17 11.14
CA VAL A 203 -4.88 -3.44 9.73
C VAL A 203 -5.39 -2.15 9.09
N PHE A 204 -4.83 -1.78 7.96
CA PHE A 204 -5.36 -0.74 7.08
C PHE A 204 -5.77 -1.39 5.76
N ASP A 205 -7.07 -1.38 5.47
CA ASP A 205 -7.62 -1.84 4.20
C ASP A 205 -7.78 -0.65 3.26
N THR A 206 -7.11 -0.72 2.11
CA THR A 206 -7.24 0.28 1.04
C THR A 206 -7.94 -0.34 -0.15
N SER A 207 -9.21 -0.06 -0.25
CA SER A 207 -10.10 -0.58 -1.30
C SER A 207 -9.99 0.21 -2.62
N GLY A 208 -9.27 1.36 -2.59
CA GLY A 208 -9.06 2.20 -3.77
C GLY A 208 -10.26 3.11 -4.08
N ILE A 209 -10.25 4.32 -3.55
CA ILE A 209 -11.33 5.31 -3.75
C ILE A 209 -11.00 6.30 -4.85
N ALA A 210 -11.98 6.58 -5.73
CA ALA A 210 -11.80 7.44 -6.92
C ALA A 210 -11.28 8.86 -6.59
N VAL A 211 -11.53 9.37 -5.38
CA VAL A 211 -11.03 10.67 -4.95
C VAL A 211 -9.50 10.72 -4.86
N GLN A 212 -8.85 9.58 -4.58
CA GLN A 212 -7.38 9.47 -4.57
C GLN A 212 -6.83 9.62 -5.97
N ASP A 213 -7.42 8.93 -6.96
CA ASP A 213 -7.04 9.03 -8.37
C ASP A 213 -7.27 10.46 -8.91
N LEU A 214 -8.40 11.06 -8.57
CA LEU A 214 -8.72 12.43 -8.95
C LEU A 214 -7.70 13.43 -8.39
N SER A 215 -7.36 13.28 -7.10
CA SER A 215 -6.39 14.15 -6.43
C SER A 215 -4.99 14.02 -7.02
N ALA A 216 -4.53 12.78 -7.22
CA ALA A 216 -3.23 12.50 -7.83
C ALA A 216 -3.16 13.01 -9.28
N SER A 217 -4.22 12.78 -10.07
CA SER A 217 -4.33 13.26 -11.45
C SER A 217 -4.33 14.79 -11.53
N LYS A 218 -5.02 15.47 -10.61
CA LYS A 218 -5.03 16.93 -10.53
C LYS A 218 -3.64 17.49 -10.25
N ILE A 219 -2.92 16.92 -9.28
CA ILE A 219 -1.55 17.33 -8.96
C ILE A 219 -0.62 17.10 -10.17
N ALA A 220 -0.72 15.94 -10.82
CA ALA A 220 0.09 15.62 -11.99
C ALA A 220 -0.20 16.58 -13.16
N TYR A 221 -1.47 16.89 -13.39
CA TYR A 221 -1.90 17.84 -14.41
C TYR A 221 -1.34 19.25 -14.16
N ASP A 222 -1.52 19.79 -12.96
CA ASP A 222 -1.06 21.14 -12.62
C ASP A 222 0.46 21.27 -12.78
N ARG A 223 1.22 20.27 -12.31
CA ARG A 223 2.68 20.26 -12.48
C ARG A 223 3.11 20.12 -13.92
N ALA A 224 2.41 19.34 -14.73
CA ALA A 224 2.71 19.21 -16.17
C ALA A 224 2.49 20.56 -16.88
N VAL A 225 1.41 21.27 -16.56
CA VAL A 225 1.11 22.61 -17.11
C VAL A 225 2.18 23.60 -16.70
N GLU A 226 2.56 23.67 -15.42
CA GLU A 226 3.61 24.56 -14.91
C GLU A 226 4.98 24.29 -15.58
N ALA A 227 5.28 23.01 -15.83
CA ALA A 227 6.53 22.60 -16.47
C ALA A 227 6.50 22.69 -18.02
N GLY A 228 5.37 23.08 -18.61
CA GLY A 228 5.20 23.11 -20.07
C GLY A 228 5.25 21.73 -20.73
N LEU A 229 4.88 20.67 -19.99
CA LEU A 229 4.88 19.29 -20.46
C LEU A 229 3.50 18.90 -21.01
N GLY A 230 3.50 18.01 -22.01
CA GLY A 230 2.29 17.47 -22.62
C GLY A 230 1.93 18.15 -23.94
N THR A 231 0.85 17.67 -24.55
CA THR A 231 0.29 18.20 -25.79
C THR A 231 -1.18 18.57 -25.56
N VAL A 232 -1.52 19.82 -25.87
CA VAL A 232 -2.92 20.26 -25.87
C VAL A 232 -3.58 19.77 -27.14
N VAL A 233 -4.68 19.04 -27.00
CA VAL A 233 -5.54 18.60 -28.10
C VAL A 233 -6.91 19.25 -27.93
N GLU A 234 -7.45 19.78 -29.04
CA GLU A 234 -8.84 20.23 -29.12
C GLU A 234 -9.71 19.00 -29.46
N LEU A 235 -10.78 18.79 -28.68
CA LEU A 235 -11.74 17.68 -28.86
C LEU A 235 -12.93 18.13 -29.66
#